data_0cc9acd7ba7913e2ca38d86be4f86d2e
#
_entry.id   0cc9acd7ba7913e2ca38d86be4f86d2e
#
_cell.length_a   1.000
_cell.length_b   1.000
_cell.length_c   1.000
_cell.angle_alpha   90.00
_cell.angle_beta   90.00
_cell.angle_gamma   90.00
#
_symmetry.space_group_name_H-M   'P 1'
#
loop_
_entity.id
_entity.type
_entity.pdbx_description
1 polymer ?
#
loop_
_entity_poly.entity_id
_entity_poly.type
_entity_poly.pdbx_seq_one_letter_code
_entity_poly.pdbx_strand_id
1 'polypeptide(L)'
;MDQRTRIVAAVLNALKLPPRFRLKLIKDDPIRLELSLTPAYGKNPILVGIVESQDLVARRDREGRIPRDLQGTWDWTVRHGKVSTGGWNPYLKEALQTMFETGLPAIVYEETTGEAYHPVDGIRHVR
;
A
#
# COMPACT_ATOMS: atom_id res chain seq x y z
N MET A 1 1.32 -17.35 -15.88
CA MET A 1 0.99 -16.35 -14.87
C MET A 1 -0.50 -16.16 -14.84
N ASP A 2 -1.08 -16.26 -13.66
CA ASP A 2 -2.50 -16.11 -13.50
C ASP A 2 -2.91 -14.63 -13.75
N GLN A 3 -4.17 -14.48 -14.10
CA GLN A 3 -4.72 -13.18 -14.48
C GLN A 3 -4.68 -12.16 -13.37
N ARG A 4 -4.95 -12.59 -12.13
CA ARG A 4 -4.88 -11.70 -10.97
C ARG A 4 -3.47 -11.15 -10.78
N THR A 5 -2.48 -12.02 -10.94
CA THR A 5 -1.07 -11.62 -10.85
C THR A 5 -0.71 -10.61 -11.92
N ARG A 6 -1.24 -10.75 -13.14
CA ARG A 6 -1.01 -9.78 -14.22
C ARG A 6 -1.61 -8.42 -13.90
N ILE A 7 -2.83 -8.40 -13.34
CA ILE A 7 -3.46 -7.13 -12.94
C ILE A 7 -2.66 -6.47 -11.83
N VAL A 8 -2.23 -7.24 -10.83
CA VAL A 8 -1.37 -6.72 -9.76
C VAL A 8 -0.11 -6.11 -10.33
N ALA A 9 0.57 -6.82 -11.23
CA ALA A 9 1.79 -6.33 -11.86
C ALA A 9 1.54 -5.02 -12.62
N ALA A 10 0.43 -4.94 -13.36
CA ALA A 10 0.08 -3.73 -14.09
C ALA A 10 -0.19 -2.56 -13.16
N VAL A 11 -0.91 -2.79 -12.05
CA VAL A 11 -1.17 -1.76 -11.04
C VAL A 11 0.13 -1.29 -10.41
N LEU A 12 1.02 -2.21 -10.04
CA LEU A 12 2.32 -1.88 -9.44
C LEU A 12 3.18 -1.05 -10.39
N ASN A 13 3.19 -1.43 -11.67
CA ASN A 13 4.00 -0.71 -12.67
C ASN A 13 3.47 0.69 -12.95
N ALA A 14 2.19 0.93 -12.75
CA ALA A 14 1.58 2.24 -12.95
C ALA A 14 1.79 3.19 -11.76
N LEU A 15 2.18 2.66 -10.61
CA LEU A 15 2.37 3.48 -9.41
C LEU A 15 3.81 3.96 -9.31
N LYS A 16 3.94 5.22 -8.89
CA LYS A 16 5.26 5.82 -8.65
C LYS A 16 5.51 5.85 -7.15
N LEU A 17 6.55 5.16 -6.72
CA LEU A 17 7.00 5.16 -5.33
C LEU A 17 8.19 6.09 -5.16
N PRO A 18 8.33 6.74 -3.99
CA PRO A 18 9.56 7.43 -3.64
C PRO A 18 10.75 6.44 -3.66
N PRO A 19 11.97 6.91 -3.95
CA PRO A 19 13.11 6.01 -4.22
C PRO A 19 13.47 5.02 -3.11
N ARG A 20 13.13 5.33 -1.87
CA ARG A 20 13.49 4.47 -0.73
C ARG A 20 12.45 3.42 -0.41
N PHE A 21 11.33 3.44 -1.11
CA PHE A 21 10.22 2.51 -0.89
C PHE A 21 10.16 1.48 -2.00
N ARG A 22 9.83 0.24 -1.63
CA ARG A 22 9.58 -0.84 -2.58
C ARG A 22 8.32 -1.60 -2.19
N LEU A 23 7.55 -1.97 -3.19
CA LEU A 23 6.34 -2.76 -3.01
C LEU A 23 6.49 -4.07 -3.77
N LYS A 24 6.29 -5.19 -3.08
CA LYS A 24 6.45 -6.53 -3.66
C LYS A 24 5.22 -7.39 -3.43
N LEU A 25 4.88 -8.18 -4.43
CA LEU A 25 3.90 -9.25 -4.29
C LEU A 25 4.56 -10.43 -3.57
N ILE A 26 4.08 -10.77 -2.37
CA ILE A 26 4.63 -11.84 -1.54
C ILE A 26 3.83 -13.14 -1.70
N LYS A 27 2.51 -13.02 -1.77
CA LYS A 27 1.60 -14.14 -1.99
C LYS A 27 0.57 -13.78 -3.04
N ASP A 28 0.14 -14.75 -3.81
CA ASP A 28 -0.89 -14.56 -4.83
C ASP A 28 -2.24 -15.21 -4.48
N ASP A 29 -2.33 -15.95 -3.37
CA ASP A 29 -3.59 -16.54 -2.93
C ASP A 29 -3.57 -16.80 -1.41
N PRO A 30 -4.17 -15.95 -0.58
CA PRO A 30 -4.69 -14.63 -0.89
C PRO A 30 -3.58 -13.67 -1.31
N ILE A 31 -3.92 -12.66 -2.08
CA ILE A 31 -2.90 -11.71 -2.53
C ILE A 31 -2.42 -10.86 -1.36
N ARG A 32 -1.11 -10.83 -1.19
CA ARG A 32 -0.46 -10.02 -0.17
C ARG A 32 0.70 -9.26 -0.77
N LEU A 33 0.69 -7.95 -0.58
CA LEU A 33 1.75 -7.05 -0.99
C LEU A 33 2.43 -6.50 0.26
N GLU A 34 3.76 -6.38 0.21
CA GLU A 34 4.53 -5.82 1.31
C GLU A 34 5.31 -4.59 0.83
N LEU A 35 5.15 -3.52 1.59
CA LEU A 35 5.87 -2.28 1.37
C LEU A 35 7.06 -2.22 2.31
N SER A 36 8.25 -2.05 1.75
CA SER A 36 9.47 -1.90 2.54
C SER A 36 10.10 -0.54 2.32
N LEU A 37 10.79 -0.07 3.36
CA LEU A 37 11.53 1.19 3.36
C LEU A 37 13.01 0.88 3.61
N THR A 38 13.89 1.44 2.80
CA THR A 38 15.31 1.47 3.10
C THR A 38 15.60 2.73 3.89
N PRO A 39 15.98 2.63 5.18
CA PRO A 39 16.25 3.82 6.00
C PRO A 39 17.40 4.66 5.44
N ALA A 40 17.40 5.95 5.76
CA ALA A 40 18.41 6.87 5.28
C ALA A 40 19.83 6.46 5.68
N TYR A 41 19.99 5.87 6.86
CA TYR A 41 21.27 5.44 7.40
C TYR A 41 21.39 3.92 7.52
N GLY A 42 20.40 3.19 6.98
CA GLY A 42 20.40 1.75 7.03
C GLY A 42 20.69 1.11 5.68
N LYS A 43 21.19 -0.12 5.70
CA LYS A 43 21.46 -0.89 4.48
C LYS A 43 20.35 -1.86 4.15
N ASN A 44 19.62 -2.32 5.16
CA ASN A 44 18.59 -3.35 4.99
C ASN A 44 17.21 -2.72 4.95
N PRO A 45 16.37 -3.13 3.99
CA PRO A 45 14.98 -2.67 3.98
C PRO A 45 14.22 -3.23 5.17
N ILE A 46 13.28 -2.43 5.69
CA ILE A 46 12.39 -2.84 6.76
C ILE A 46 10.95 -2.84 6.26
N LEU A 47 10.17 -3.80 6.74
CA LEU A 47 8.75 -3.88 6.40
C LEU A 47 7.99 -2.77 7.11
N VAL A 48 7.31 -1.93 6.35
CA VAL A 48 6.55 -0.80 6.90
C VAL A 48 5.07 -0.83 6.52
N GLY A 49 4.68 -1.63 5.53
CA GLY A 49 3.29 -1.68 5.10
C GLY A 49 2.90 -3.03 4.53
N ILE A 50 1.63 -3.35 4.67
CA ILE A 50 1.03 -4.58 4.16
C ILE A 50 -0.29 -4.22 3.51
N VAL A 51 -0.54 -4.79 2.32
CA VAL A 51 -1.83 -4.74 1.65
C VAL A 51 -2.26 -6.16 1.35
N GLU A 52 -3.46 -6.52 1.77
CA GLU A 52 -3.94 -7.89 1.69
C GLU A 52 -5.41 -7.92 1.30
N SER A 53 -5.82 -8.90 0.50
CA SER A 53 -7.22 -9.12 0.23
C SER A 53 -7.61 -10.56 0.54
N GLN A 54 -8.73 -10.70 1.24
CA GLN A 54 -9.27 -11.99 1.67
C GLN A 54 -10.38 -12.50 0.75
N ASP A 55 -11.00 -11.62 -0.01
CA ASP A 55 -12.21 -11.92 -0.77
C ASP A 55 -12.18 -11.37 -2.19
N LEU A 56 -11.13 -11.68 -2.93
CA LEU A 56 -11.03 -11.21 -4.30
C LEU A 56 -12.15 -11.76 -5.17
N VAL A 57 -12.86 -10.86 -5.83
CA VAL A 57 -13.87 -11.20 -6.81
C VAL A 57 -13.32 -10.81 -8.19
N ALA A 58 -12.86 -11.79 -8.93
CA ALA A 58 -12.49 -11.60 -10.33
C ALA A 58 -13.77 -11.59 -11.16
N ARG A 59 -14.34 -10.41 -11.36
CA ARG A 59 -15.51 -10.26 -12.22
C ARG A 59 -15.09 -9.72 -13.58
N ARG A 60 -15.60 -10.35 -14.63
CA ARG A 60 -15.54 -9.78 -15.97
C ARG A 60 -16.65 -8.75 -16.08
N ASP A 61 -16.40 -7.68 -16.84
CA ASP A 61 -17.44 -6.73 -17.15
C ASP A 61 -18.49 -7.34 -18.11
N ARG A 62 -19.50 -6.57 -18.49
CA ARG A 62 -20.58 -7.06 -19.36
C ARG A 62 -20.09 -7.53 -20.72
N GLU A 63 -19.00 -6.99 -21.22
CA GLU A 63 -18.40 -7.38 -22.49
C GLU A 63 -17.38 -8.51 -22.36
N GLY A 64 -17.25 -9.08 -21.16
CA GLY A 64 -16.31 -10.16 -20.91
C GLY A 64 -14.86 -9.72 -20.77
N ARG A 65 -14.62 -8.41 -20.64
CA ARG A 65 -13.27 -7.88 -20.46
C ARG A 65 -12.80 -8.05 -19.03
N ILE A 66 -11.50 -8.13 -18.88
CA ILE A 66 -10.85 -8.28 -17.58
C ILE A 66 -10.83 -6.92 -16.88
N PRO A 67 -11.20 -6.84 -15.59
CA PRO A 67 -11.10 -5.59 -14.85
C PRO A 67 -9.65 -5.07 -14.86
N ARG A 68 -9.48 -3.76 -15.00
CA ARG A 68 -8.17 -3.12 -14.92
C ARG A 68 -7.64 -3.06 -13.49
N ASP A 69 -8.51 -3.29 -12.53
CA ASP A 69 -8.20 -3.27 -11.12
C ASP A 69 -8.95 -4.41 -10.45
N LEU A 70 -8.40 -4.92 -9.36
CA LEU A 70 -9.01 -6.03 -8.63
C LEU A 70 -9.96 -5.49 -7.56
N GLN A 71 -11.22 -5.93 -7.65
CA GLN A 71 -12.22 -5.61 -6.66
C GLN A 71 -12.21 -6.64 -5.53
N GLY A 72 -12.35 -6.18 -4.32
CA GLY A 72 -12.39 -7.01 -3.12
C GLY A 72 -12.35 -6.13 -1.90
N THR A 73 -12.07 -6.73 -0.74
CA THR A 73 -11.79 -5.97 0.48
C THR A 73 -10.29 -5.92 0.67
N TRP A 74 -9.70 -4.80 0.31
CA TRP A 74 -8.26 -4.60 0.41
C TRP A 74 -7.93 -3.90 1.71
N ASP A 75 -7.43 -4.67 2.66
CA ASP A 75 -6.97 -4.13 3.94
C ASP A 75 -5.52 -3.69 3.80
N TRP A 76 -5.22 -2.50 4.26
CA TRP A 76 -3.86 -1.99 4.27
C TRP A 76 -3.49 -1.45 5.64
N THR A 77 -2.25 -1.64 6.03
CA THR A 77 -1.69 -1.10 7.27
C THR A 77 -0.30 -0.56 7.02
N VAL A 78 0.05 0.50 7.73
CA VAL A 78 1.39 1.07 7.72
C VAL A 78 1.86 1.22 9.16
N ARG A 79 3.06 0.71 9.46
CA ARG A 79 3.68 0.84 10.77
C ARG A 79 5.15 1.16 10.62
N HIS A 80 5.59 2.20 11.31
CA HIS A 80 7.00 2.56 11.36
C HIS A 80 7.24 3.48 12.55
N GLY A 81 8.03 3.01 13.53
CA GLY A 81 8.25 3.79 14.74
C GLY A 81 6.95 4.12 15.45
N LYS A 82 6.65 5.41 15.57
CA LYS A 82 5.41 5.89 16.19
C LYS A 82 4.22 5.95 15.23
N VAL A 83 4.45 5.67 13.94
CA VAL A 83 3.39 5.68 12.94
C VAL A 83 2.64 4.36 12.98
N SER A 84 1.31 4.42 13.06
CA SER A 84 0.43 3.27 12.92
C SER A 84 -0.87 3.76 12.32
N THR A 85 -1.14 3.38 11.07
CA THR A 85 -2.37 3.76 10.38
C THR A 85 -2.81 2.64 9.47
N GLY A 86 -4.08 2.61 9.11
CA GLY A 86 -4.61 1.58 8.25
C GLY A 86 -6.02 1.91 7.79
N GLY A 87 -6.53 1.08 6.91
CA GLY A 87 -7.86 1.22 6.37
C GLY A 87 -8.16 0.10 5.39
N TRP A 88 -9.22 0.26 4.64
CA TRP A 88 -9.58 -0.66 3.59
C TRP A 88 -10.22 0.08 2.42
N ASN A 89 -10.09 -0.50 1.25
CA ASN A 89 -10.68 0.05 0.02
C ASN A 89 -11.19 -1.10 -0.84
N PRO A 90 -12.21 -0.85 -1.69
CA PRO A 90 -12.77 -1.90 -2.53
C PRO A 90 -11.93 -2.26 -3.75
N TYR A 91 -10.94 -1.47 -4.10
CA TYR A 91 -10.07 -1.71 -5.25
C TYR A 91 -8.60 -1.63 -4.85
N LEU A 92 -7.78 -2.49 -5.45
CA LEU A 92 -6.36 -2.54 -5.16
C LEU A 92 -5.66 -1.19 -5.41
N LYS A 93 -5.88 -0.59 -6.57
CA LYS A 93 -5.27 0.69 -6.91
C LYS A 93 -5.64 1.77 -5.90
N GLU A 94 -6.90 1.84 -5.53
CA GLU A 94 -7.41 2.79 -4.54
C GLU A 94 -6.79 2.56 -3.17
N ALA A 95 -6.68 1.30 -2.75
CA ALA A 95 -6.03 0.95 -1.48
C ALA A 95 -4.57 1.39 -1.47
N LEU A 96 -3.84 1.13 -2.54
CA LEU A 96 -2.44 1.53 -2.65
C LEU A 96 -2.29 3.05 -2.66
N GLN A 97 -3.14 3.75 -3.40
CA GLN A 97 -3.12 5.22 -3.41
C GLN A 97 -3.38 5.80 -2.03
N THR A 98 -4.40 5.29 -1.34
CA THR A 98 -4.74 5.75 0.00
C THR A 98 -3.61 5.47 0.98
N MET A 99 -3.03 4.27 0.92
CA MET A 99 -1.88 3.92 1.77
C MET A 99 -0.70 4.87 1.51
N PHE A 100 -0.42 5.19 0.25
CA PHE A 100 0.69 6.06 -0.11
C PHE A 100 0.43 7.51 0.32
N GLU A 101 -0.78 8.01 0.12
CA GLU A 101 -1.12 9.39 0.46
C GLU A 101 -1.17 9.63 1.97
N THR A 102 -1.58 8.63 2.73
CA THR A 102 -1.70 8.78 4.19
C THR A 102 -0.50 8.22 4.94
N GLY A 103 0.07 7.12 4.47
CA GLY A 103 1.11 6.40 5.20
C GLY A 103 2.52 6.89 4.91
N LEU A 104 2.87 7.12 3.65
CA LEU A 104 4.25 7.48 3.31
C LEU A 104 4.66 8.85 3.86
N PRO A 105 3.85 9.91 3.78
CA PRO A 105 4.20 11.17 4.41
C PRO A 105 4.38 11.04 5.92
N ALA A 106 3.57 10.21 6.57
CA ALA A 106 3.67 9.97 8.01
C ALA A 106 5.00 9.31 8.37
N ILE A 107 5.43 8.32 7.58
CA ILE A 107 6.71 7.64 7.78
C ILE A 107 7.87 8.62 7.60
N VAL A 108 7.85 9.41 6.54
CA VAL A 108 8.90 10.39 6.27
C VAL A 108 8.98 11.44 7.38
N TYR A 109 7.83 11.89 7.84
CA TYR A 109 7.77 12.86 8.94
C TYR A 109 8.35 12.26 10.23
N GLU A 110 7.95 11.05 10.60
CA GLU A 110 8.46 10.37 11.80
C GLU A 110 9.97 10.15 11.69
N GLU A 111 10.45 9.69 10.54
CA GLU A 111 11.87 9.47 10.33
C GLU A 111 12.70 10.74 10.45
N THR A 112 12.13 11.87 10.02
CA THR A 112 12.81 13.17 10.06
C THR A 112 12.78 13.81 11.44
N THR A 113 11.66 13.70 12.15
CA THR A 113 11.42 14.44 13.40
C THR A 113 11.42 13.55 14.64
N GLY A 114 11.27 12.23 14.48
CA GLY A 114 11.08 11.32 15.60
C GLY A 114 9.69 11.38 16.22
N GLU A 115 8.76 12.08 15.59
CA GLU A 115 7.40 12.25 16.10
C GLU A 115 6.37 11.67 15.17
N ALA A 116 5.23 11.26 15.74
CA ALA A 116 4.12 10.73 14.95
C ALA A 116 3.41 11.85 14.18
N TYR A 117 3.10 11.56 12.93
CA TYR A 117 2.29 12.41 12.08
C TYR A 117 1.05 11.63 11.64
N HIS A 118 -0.13 12.20 11.81
CA HIS A 118 -1.39 11.57 11.41
C HIS A 118 -1.99 12.37 10.25
N PRO A 119 -1.86 11.89 9.01
CA PRO A 119 -2.30 12.67 7.85
C PRO A 119 -3.76 13.08 7.88
N VAL A 120 -4.65 12.24 8.43
CA VAL A 120 -6.08 12.55 8.55
C VAL A 120 -6.31 13.69 9.54
N ASP A 121 -5.53 13.73 10.61
CA ASP A 121 -5.63 14.71 11.68
C ASP A 121 -4.41 15.62 11.77
N GLY A 122 -3.54 15.59 10.76
CA GLY A 122 -2.24 16.24 10.81
C GLY A 122 -2.30 17.69 11.19
N ILE A 123 -3.25 18.43 10.65
CA ILE A 123 -3.42 19.85 10.95
C ILE A 123 -3.75 20.07 12.42
N ARG A 124 -4.56 19.18 13.00
CA ARG A 124 -4.93 19.29 14.42
C ARG A 124 -3.80 18.92 15.36
N HIS A 125 -2.92 18.03 14.92
CA HIS A 125 -1.80 17.58 15.73
C HIS A 125 -0.62 18.53 15.72
N VAL A 126 -0.64 19.50 14.86
CA VAL A 126 0.40 20.53 14.76
C VAL A 126 0.21 21.65 15.81
N ARG A 127 -0.68 21.47 16.71
CA ARG A 127 -0.89 22.45 17.77
C ARG A 127 0.27 22.50 18.71
#